data_34f091d01dd9854024fd7be0b5ce6aa9
#
_entry.id   34f091d01dd9854024fd7be0b5ce6aa9
#
_cell.length_a   1.000
_cell.length_b   1.000
_cell.length_c   1.000
_cell.angle_alpha   90.00
_cell.angle_beta   90.00
_cell.angle_gamma   90.00
#
_symmetry.space_group_name_H-M   'P 1'
#
loop_
_entity.id
_entity.type
_entity.pdbx_description
1 polymer ?
#
loop_
_entity_poly.entity_id
_entity_poly.type
_entity_poly.pdbx_seq_one_letter_code
_entity_poly.pdbx_strand_id
1 'polypeptide(L)'
;MPDKLLFGDYTVQGLPFYAGNLKYELAFETEEGSYAVQISKFRAPLLKVSVDGGKWQPVAYAPYEVSLGHLAAGTHRLEIISFGNRINAFGTVHSCDEIVEWSSGPNEWRTQGERYAYEYQLKRMGILKTPVIFRTD
;
A
#
# COMPACT_ATOMS: atom_id res chain seq x y z
N MET A 1 17.36 -7.82 3.01
CA MET A 1 15.90 -7.63 2.92
C MET A 1 15.35 -7.73 4.34
N PRO A 2 14.45 -6.86 4.79
CA PRO A 2 13.93 -6.94 6.15
C PRO A 2 13.11 -8.24 6.34
N ASP A 3 13.23 -8.86 7.51
CA ASP A 3 12.52 -10.11 7.83
C ASP A 3 11.02 -9.88 8.06
N LYS A 4 10.65 -8.66 8.45
CA LYS A 4 9.25 -8.25 8.66
C LYS A 4 9.06 -6.80 8.24
N LEU A 5 7.91 -6.52 7.61
CA LEU A 5 7.44 -5.17 7.32
C LEU A 5 6.23 -4.85 8.21
N LEU A 6 6.20 -3.63 8.72
CA LEU A 6 5.04 -3.08 9.42
C LEU A 6 4.17 -2.28 8.45
N PHE A 7 2.92 -2.01 8.83
CA PHE A 7 2.14 -0.99 8.15
C PHE A 7 2.84 0.36 8.26
N GLY A 8 2.80 1.10 7.18
CA GLY A 8 3.52 2.35 7.01
C GLY A 8 4.30 2.38 5.70
N ASP A 9 5.10 3.40 5.54
CA ASP A 9 5.94 3.57 4.36
C ASP A 9 7.05 2.51 4.33
N TYR A 10 7.02 1.61 3.34
CA TYR A 10 8.04 0.57 3.23
C TYR A 10 9.37 1.09 2.67
N THR A 11 9.40 2.30 2.09
CA THR A 11 10.65 2.87 1.58
C THR A 11 11.66 3.15 2.67
N VAL A 12 11.19 3.51 3.86
CA VAL A 12 12.01 3.72 5.06
C VAL A 12 12.23 2.45 5.88
N GLN A 13 11.62 1.34 5.49
CA GLN A 13 11.77 0.03 6.12
C GLN A 13 12.74 -0.90 5.37
N GLY A 14 13.64 -0.33 4.56
CA GLY A 14 14.65 -1.07 3.83
C GLY A 14 14.27 -1.48 2.41
N LEU A 15 13.19 -0.95 1.85
CA LEU A 15 12.73 -1.20 0.49
C LEU A 15 12.57 0.09 -0.34
N PRO A 16 13.59 0.97 -0.40
CA PRO A 16 13.45 2.31 -1.00
C PRO A 16 13.07 2.27 -2.49
N PHE A 17 13.55 1.29 -3.24
CA PHE A 17 13.36 1.16 -4.69
C PHE A 17 12.53 -0.06 -5.08
N TYR A 18 11.86 -0.69 -4.13
CA TYR A 18 11.08 -1.88 -4.42
C TYR A 18 9.87 -1.54 -5.31
N ALA A 19 9.74 -2.24 -6.42
CA ALA A 19 8.69 -2.03 -7.42
C ALA A 19 7.76 -3.25 -7.59
N GLY A 20 7.98 -4.30 -6.82
CA GLY A 20 7.16 -5.52 -6.85
C GLY A 20 5.93 -5.43 -5.96
N ASN A 21 5.15 -6.50 -5.95
CA ASN A 21 3.97 -6.62 -5.11
C ASN A 21 4.34 -7.03 -3.69
N LEU A 22 3.63 -6.49 -2.69
CA LEU A 22 3.74 -6.86 -1.29
C LEU A 22 2.45 -7.52 -0.83
N LYS A 23 2.57 -8.67 -0.18
CA LYS A 23 1.45 -9.32 0.50
C LYS A 23 1.58 -9.11 2.00
N TYR A 24 0.55 -8.52 2.59
CA TYR A 24 0.38 -8.40 4.04
C TYR A 24 -0.55 -9.51 4.52
N GLU A 25 -0.18 -10.15 5.61
CA GLU A 25 -1.00 -11.17 6.27
C GLU A 25 -1.27 -10.74 7.72
N LEU A 26 -2.52 -10.81 8.12
CA LEU A 26 -3.00 -10.43 9.45
C LEU A 26 -3.88 -11.54 10.00
N ALA A 27 -3.68 -11.90 11.26
CA ALA A 27 -4.64 -12.69 12.02
C ALA A 27 -5.47 -11.75 12.91
N PHE A 28 -6.77 -11.98 12.97
CA PHE A 28 -7.69 -11.24 13.83
C PHE A 28 -8.78 -12.15 14.38
N GLU A 29 -9.32 -11.80 15.53
CA GLU A 29 -10.39 -12.57 16.17
C GLU A 29 -11.72 -11.82 16.04
N THR A 30 -12.79 -12.56 15.83
CA THR A 30 -14.15 -12.03 15.73
C THR A 30 -15.12 -12.83 16.58
N GLU A 31 -16.21 -12.18 17.00
CA GLU A 31 -17.47 -12.83 17.29
C GLU A 31 -18.19 -13.13 15.98
N GLU A 32 -19.23 -13.99 16.03
CA GLU A 32 -20.06 -14.24 14.86
C GLU A 32 -20.77 -12.96 14.40
N GLY A 33 -20.67 -12.63 13.11
CA GLY A 33 -21.27 -11.43 12.54
C GLY A 33 -20.74 -11.08 11.17
N SER A 34 -21.26 -9.99 10.61
CA SER A 34 -20.80 -9.45 9.33
C SER A 34 -19.75 -8.37 9.55
N TYR A 35 -18.69 -8.42 8.76
CA TYR A 35 -17.52 -7.56 8.92
C TYR A 35 -17.12 -6.90 7.60
N ALA A 36 -16.44 -5.77 7.73
CA ALA A 36 -15.78 -5.08 6.63
C ALA A 36 -14.39 -4.61 7.06
N VAL A 37 -13.52 -4.41 6.09
CA VAL A 37 -12.21 -3.79 6.29
C VAL A 37 -12.15 -2.46 5.55
N GLN A 38 -11.59 -1.45 6.22
CA GLN A 38 -11.29 -0.15 5.64
C GLN A 38 -9.78 0.07 5.59
N ILE A 39 -9.27 0.44 4.42
CA ILE A 39 -7.87 0.81 4.20
C ILE A 39 -7.84 2.28 3.81
N SER A 40 -7.79 3.16 4.81
CA SER A 40 -8.03 4.59 4.63
C SER A 40 -6.85 5.36 4.02
N LYS A 41 -5.62 4.83 4.10
CA LYS A 41 -4.44 5.52 3.59
C LYS A 41 -3.43 4.53 3.03
N PHE A 42 -3.24 4.61 1.72
CA PHE A 42 -2.27 3.80 1.00
C PHE A 42 -1.75 4.55 -0.22
N ARG A 43 -0.60 4.12 -0.71
CA ARG A 43 -0.05 4.54 -1.99
C ARG A 43 0.38 3.28 -2.76
N ALA A 44 -0.48 2.85 -3.62
CA ALA A 44 -0.33 1.72 -4.52
C ALA A 44 -1.29 1.90 -5.70
N PRO A 45 -0.97 1.39 -6.89
CA PRO A 45 -1.88 1.43 -8.04
C PRO A 45 -3.18 0.68 -7.79
N LEU A 46 -3.12 -0.41 -7.03
CA LEU A 46 -4.25 -1.26 -6.68
C LEU A 46 -3.97 -2.00 -5.37
N LEU A 47 -5.01 -2.18 -4.57
CA LEU A 47 -5.05 -3.12 -3.46
C LEU A 47 -6.10 -4.20 -3.75
N LYS A 48 -5.82 -5.42 -3.32
CA LYS A 48 -6.82 -6.51 -3.24
C LYS A 48 -6.78 -7.15 -1.87
N VAL A 49 -7.95 -7.54 -1.38
CA VAL A 49 -8.10 -8.23 -0.09
C VAL A 49 -8.75 -9.59 -0.27
N SER A 50 -8.40 -10.53 0.60
CA SER A 50 -9.01 -11.84 0.74
C SER A 50 -9.08 -12.21 2.21
N VAL A 51 -10.17 -12.82 2.65
CA VAL A 51 -10.32 -13.38 3.99
C VAL A 51 -10.37 -14.90 3.90
N ASP A 52 -9.65 -15.59 4.78
CA ASP A 52 -9.59 -17.05 4.92
C ASP A 52 -9.35 -17.80 3.59
N GLY A 53 -8.53 -17.23 2.72
CA GLY A 53 -8.23 -17.80 1.40
C GLY A 53 -9.38 -17.75 0.40
N GLY A 54 -10.39 -16.94 0.67
CA GLY A 54 -11.53 -16.74 -0.21
C GLY A 54 -11.21 -15.91 -1.45
N LYS A 55 -12.25 -15.45 -2.11
CA LYS A 55 -12.12 -14.66 -3.34
C LYS A 55 -11.44 -13.32 -3.08
N TRP A 56 -10.48 -12.97 -3.94
CA TRP A 56 -9.83 -11.66 -3.93
C TRP A 56 -10.79 -10.56 -4.40
N GLN A 57 -10.90 -9.50 -3.61
CA GLN A 57 -11.73 -8.34 -3.88
C GLN A 57 -10.87 -7.09 -4.01
N PRO A 58 -11.08 -6.24 -5.05
CA PRO A 58 -10.33 -5.00 -5.20
C PRO A 58 -10.81 -3.94 -4.21
N VAL A 59 -9.88 -3.11 -3.73
CA VAL A 59 -10.15 -1.89 -2.97
C VAL A 59 -10.06 -0.73 -3.95
N ALA A 60 -11.20 -0.37 -4.58
CA ALA A 60 -11.19 0.49 -5.77
C ALA A 60 -11.65 1.92 -5.52
N TYR A 61 -12.61 2.13 -4.60
CA TYR A 61 -13.28 3.42 -4.43
C TYR A 61 -13.32 3.86 -2.98
N ALA A 62 -13.19 5.18 -2.75
CA ALA A 62 -13.41 5.76 -1.43
C ALA A 62 -14.84 5.44 -0.93
N PRO A 63 -15.02 5.14 0.36
CA PRO A 63 -14.06 5.23 1.46
C PRO A 63 -13.08 4.06 1.60
N TYR A 64 -12.86 3.27 0.57
CA TYR A 64 -11.95 2.12 0.52
C TYR A 64 -12.30 1.01 1.52
N GLU A 65 -13.57 0.70 1.57
CA GLU A 65 -14.15 -0.37 2.37
C GLU A 65 -14.45 -1.58 1.51
N VAL A 66 -14.16 -2.77 2.06
CA VAL A 66 -14.49 -4.04 1.41
C VAL A 66 -15.19 -4.93 2.42
N SER A 67 -16.35 -5.46 2.04
CA SER A 67 -17.06 -6.44 2.85
C SER A 67 -16.29 -7.75 2.92
N LEU A 68 -16.08 -8.24 4.14
CA LEU A 68 -15.52 -9.57 4.40
C LEU A 68 -16.61 -10.65 4.48
N GLY A 69 -17.88 -10.24 4.43
CA GLY A 69 -19.03 -11.12 4.57
C GLY A 69 -19.31 -11.50 6.00
N HIS A 70 -20.10 -12.56 6.17
CA HIS A 70 -20.41 -13.13 7.47
C HIS A 70 -19.29 -14.06 7.91
N LEU A 71 -18.71 -13.80 9.10
CA LEU A 71 -17.65 -14.58 9.70
C LEU A 71 -18.17 -15.28 10.96
N ALA A 72 -17.76 -16.52 11.15
CA ALA A 72 -18.02 -17.26 12.39
C ALA A 72 -17.20 -16.67 13.54
N ALA A 73 -17.54 -17.01 14.79
CA ALA A 73 -16.68 -16.67 15.91
C ALA A 73 -15.35 -17.44 15.82
N GLY A 74 -14.24 -16.77 16.06
CA GLY A 74 -12.91 -17.35 16.05
C GLY A 74 -11.86 -16.51 15.36
N THR A 75 -10.74 -17.14 15.06
CA THR A 75 -9.59 -16.51 14.40
C THR A 75 -9.72 -16.58 12.88
N HIS A 76 -9.55 -15.46 12.23
CA HIS A 76 -9.58 -15.32 10.78
C HIS A 76 -8.26 -14.75 10.25
N ARG A 77 -7.96 -15.00 8.97
CA ARG A 77 -6.79 -14.47 8.29
C ARG A 77 -7.20 -13.53 7.18
N LEU A 78 -6.76 -12.28 7.28
CA LEU A 78 -6.87 -11.29 6.22
C LEU A 78 -5.57 -11.22 5.44
N GLU A 79 -5.65 -11.33 4.14
CA GLU A 79 -4.55 -11.13 3.21
C GLU A 79 -4.82 -9.89 2.37
N ILE A 80 -3.81 -9.03 2.23
CA ILE A 80 -3.89 -7.82 1.41
C ILE A 80 -2.71 -7.82 0.45
N ILE A 81 -2.97 -7.74 -0.85
CA ILE A 81 -1.92 -7.53 -1.85
C ILE A 81 -1.91 -6.05 -2.23
N SER A 82 -0.77 -5.41 -1.98
CA SER A 82 -0.44 -4.08 -2.49
C SER A 82 0.36 -4.25 -3.77
N PHE A 83 -0.20 -3.85 -4.89
CA PHE A 83 0.50 -3.87 -6.17
C PHE A 83 1.57 -2.79 -6.19
N GLY A 84 2.74 -3.14 -6.69
CA GLY A 84 3.86 -2.24 -6.79
C GLY A 84 3.74 -1.25 -7.94
N ASN A 85 4.51 -0.17 -7.86
CA ASN A 85 4.77 0.71 -8.98
C ASN A 85 6.26 1.06 -9.08
N ARG A 86 6.66 1.66 -10.17
CA ARG A 86 8.07 1.90 -10.50
C ARG A 86 8.54 3.31 -10.19
N ILE A 87 7.73 4.15 -9.54
CA ILE A 87 8.01 5.57 -9.37
C ILE A 87 9.34 5.84 -8.63
N ASN A 88 9.66 5.04 -7.60
CA ASN A 88 10.92 5.17 -6.86
C ASN A 88 12.09 4.43 -7.52
N ALA A 89 11.82 3.45 -8.41
CA ALA A 89 12.86 2.71 -9.10
C ALA A 89 13.32 3.39 -10.39
N PHE A 90 12.41 4.03 -11.12
CA PHE A 90 12.64 4.61 -12.45
C PHE A 90 12.11 6.04 -12.60
N GLY A 91 11.65 6.66 -11.51
CA GLY A 91 11.15 8.03 -11.53
C GLY A 91 12.25 9.07 -11.31
N THR A 92 11.83 10.28 -11.02
CA THR A 92 12.68 11.47 -10.87
C THR A 92 13.22 11.60 -9.45
N VAL A 93 13.93 10.58 -8.98
CA VAL A 93 14.34 10.44 -7.57
C VAL A 93 15.39 11.45 -7.10
N HIS A 94 15.95 12.26 -7.97
CA HIS A 94 16.89 13.35 -7.66
C HIS A 94 16.32 14.73 -7.94
N SER A 95 15.00 14.86 -8.17
CA SER A 95 14.37 16.14 -8.40
C SER A 95 13.60 16.62 -7.18
N CYS A 96 13.82 17.86 -6.77
CA CYS A 96 13.04 18.56 -5.75
C CYS A 96 11.74 19.17 -6.31
N ASP A 97 11.47 19.03 -7.61
CA ASP A 97 10.22 19.50 -8.19
C ASP A 97 9.03 18.74 -7.61
N GLU A 98 7.94 19.43 -7.36
CA GLU A 98 6.65 18.78 -7.14
C GLU A 98 6.24 18.09 -8.44
N ILE A 99 6.37 16.78 -8.46
CA ILE A 99 6.01 15.99 -9.63
C ILE A 99 4.48 15.96 -9.71
N VAL A 100 3.96 16.54 -10.76
CA VAL A 100 2.59 16.28 -11.20
C VAL A 100 2.56 14.82 -11.67
N GLU A 101 1.73 14.00 -11.03
CA GLU A 101 1.77 12.51 -11.13
C GLU A 101 1.75 11.94 -12.56
N TRP A 102 1.30 12.71 -13.54
CA TRP A 102 1.18 12.30 -14.94
C TRP A 102 2.31 12.78 -15.85
N SER A 103 3.27 13.54 -15.36
CA SER A 103 4.36 14.14 -16.16
C SER A 103 5.77 13.59 -15.86
N SER A 104 5.88 12.48 -15.14
CA SER A 104 7.18 11.89 -14.80
C SER A 104 7.82 11.19 -16.00
N GLY A 105 8.59 11.92 -16.77
CA GLY A 105 9.36 11.40 -17.89
C GLY A 105 10.85 11.73 -17.80
N PRO A 106 11.68 11.28 -18.77
CA PRO A 106 13.12 11.57 -18.80
C PRO A 106 13.46 13.06 -18.78
N ASN A 107 12.57 13.91 -19.28
CA ASN A 107 12.76 15.37 -19.25
C ASN A 107 12.72 15.98 -17.85
N GLU A 108 12.16 15.26 -16.88
CA GLU A 108 12.09 15.67 -15.48
C GLU A 108 13.29 15.15 -14.66
N TRP A 109 14.16 14.35 -15.25
CA TRP A 109 15.35 13.87 -14.58
C TRP A 109 16.35 15.00 -14.42
N ARG A 110 16.83 15.20 -13.20
CA ARG A 110 17.79 16.23 -12.84
C ARG A 110 19.14 15.59 -12.56
N THR A 111 20.19 16.16 -13.13
CA THR A 111 21.58 15.77 -12.88
C THR A 111 22.38 16.92 -12.27
N GLN A 112 21.83 18.13 -12.28
CA GLN A 112 22.43 19.35 -11.74
C GLN A 112 21.40 20.49 -11.65
N GLY A 113 21.79 21.61 -11.04
CA GLY A 113 20.99 22.83 -10.96
C GLY A 113 20.22 22.93 -9.63
N GLU A 114 19.46 24.02 -9.46
CA GLU A 114 18.78 24.37 -8.19
C GLU A 114 17.72 23.35 -7.75
N ARG A 115 17.17 22.59 -8.70
CA ARG A 115 16.14 21.58 -8.42
C ARG A 115 16.70 20.17 -8.30
N TYR A 116 18.01 20.02 -8.36
CA TYR A 116 18.69 18.74 -8.16
C TYR A 116 18.92 18.50 -6.67
N ALA A 117 18.58 17.30 -6.19
CA ALA A 117 18.94 16.82 -4.86
C ALA A 117 19.89 15.63 -4.98
N TYR A 118 20.98 15.66 -4.22
CA TYR A 118 21.91 14.53 -4.13
C TYR A 118 21.23 13.34 -3.44
N GLU A 119 20.49 13.62 -2.36
CA GLU A 119 19.70 12.63 -1.65
C GLU A 119 18.46 12.21 -2.48
N TYR A 120 18.08 10.94 -2.34
CA TYR A 120 16.91 10.42 -3.02
C TYR A 120 15.61 11.06 -2.50
N GLN A 121 14.86 11.65 -3.40
CA GLN A 121 13.51 12.20 -3.15
C GLN A 121 12.46 11.10 -3.42
N LEU A 122 12.27 10.21 -2.44
CA LEU A 122 11.39 9.06 -2.59
C LEU A 122 9.94 9.40 -2.25
N LYS A 123 9.02 8.81 -2.99
CA LYS A 123 7.60 8.83 -2.66
C LYS A 123 7.29 7.71 -1.67
N ARG A 124 6.48 8.03 -0.66
CA ARG A 124 5.98 7.02 0.30
C ARG A 124 5.18 5.96 -0.44
N MET A 125 5.34 4.71 -0.06
CA MET A 125 4.69 3.58 -0.74
C MET A 125 4.16 2.55 0.25
N GLY A 126 3.10 1.84 -0.17
CA GLY A 126 2.48 0.77 0.58
C GLY A 126 1.23 1.19 1.34
N ILE A 127 0.82 0.39 2.32
CA ILE A 127 -0.32 0.68 3.19
C ILE A 127 0.18 1.56 4.34
N LEU A 128 -0.09 2.87 4.25
CA LEU A 128 0.50 3.91 5.09
C LEU A 128 -0.16 4.02 6.47
N LYS A 129 -1.33 3.44 6.64
CA LYS A 129 -2.06 3.39 7.91
C LYS A 129 -2.64 2.00 8.11
N THR A 130 -2.56 1.48 9.33
CA THR A 130 -3.13 0.19 9.69
C THR A 130 -4.60 0.08 9.26
N PRO A 131 -4.99 -0.98 8.54
CA PRO A 131 -6.38 -1.25 8.21
C PRO A 131 -7.25 -1.38 9.45
N VAL A 132 -8.51 -0.99 9.34
CA VAL A 132 -9.50 -1.12 10.40
C VAL A 132 -10.52 -2.18 9.98
N ILE A 133 -10.69 -3.20 10.81
CA ILE A 133 -11.75 -4.21 10.66
C ILE A 133 -12.87 -3.85 11.62
N PHE A 134 -14.09 -3.79 11.14
CA PHE A 134 -15.25 -3.41 11.93
C PHE A 134 -16.48 -4.24 11.59
N ARG A 135 -17.37 -4.37 12.58
CA ARG A 135 -18.63 -5.07 12.44
C ARG A 135 -19.64 -4.18 11.71
N THR A 136 -20.42 -4.76 10.81
CA THR A 136 -21.40 -4.03 9.96
C THR A 136 -22.85 -4.34 10.30
N ASP A 137 -23.13 -5.34 11.12
CA ASP A 137 -24.48 -5.73 11.58
C ASP A 137 -24.81 -5.32 13.02
#